data_9c7367081e54d767139da68e32041502
#
_entry.id   9c7367081e54d767139da68e32041502
#
_cell.length_a   1.000
_cell.length_b   1.000
_cell.length_c   1.000
_cell.angle_alpha   90.00
_cell.angle_beta   90.00
_cell.angle_gamma   90.00
#
_symmetry.space_group_name_H-M   'P 1'
#
loop_
_entity.id
_entity.type
_entity.pdbx_description
1 polymer ?
#
loop_
_entity_poly.entity_id
_entity_poly.type
_entity_poly.pdbx_seq_one_letter_code
_entity_poly.pdbx_strand_id
1 'polypeptide(L)'
;IIIYNLLSILLILLKIYREKNIMKEKVPTWLKLDNAATIYPSTLSRNYAAMFRVSMTLKDKINEEILKQALNNVIDRFPTFKYKLKQGLFWCYFKQIEVPPLIEKDFNNPMLRIRFKNHRDYLFRVRYYENRIAVEFFHALTDGTGAIKFLSTLVGEYIKLNYKTKI
;
A
#
# COMPACT_ATOMS: atom_id res chain seq x y z
N ILE A 1 22.04 34.38 -23.19
CA ILE A 1 22.26 33.42 -22.10
C ILE A 1 21.07 33.39 -21.14
N ILE A 2 20.49 34.54 -20.73
CA ILE A 2 19.37 34.62 -19.78
C ILE A 2 18.07 34.04 -20.37
N ILE A 3 17.80 34.22 -21.67
CA ILE A 3 16.59 33.72 -22.34
C ILE A 3 16.56 32.18 -22.41
N TYR A 4 17.71 31.55 -22.63
CA TYR A 4 17.82 30.09 -22.62
C TYR A 4 17.54 29.49 -21.24
N ASN A 5 17.88 30.18 -20.17
CA ASN A 5 17.64 29.73 -18.79
C ASN A 5 16.16 29.81 -18.41
N LEU A 6 15.44 30.83 -18.85
CA LEU A 6 14.00 30.99 -18.61
C LEU A 6 13.17 29.93 -19.35
N LEU A 7 13.54 29.60 -20.60
CA LEU A 7 12.86 28.55 -21.37
C LEU A 7 13.04 27.17 -20.75
N SER A 8 14.26 26.88 -20.27
CA SER A 8 14.58 25.63 -19.60
C SER A 8 13.80 25.50 -18.27
N ILE A 9 13.69 26.56 -17.50
CA ILE A 9 12.92 26.59 -16.25
C ILE A 9 11.44 26.39 -16.55
N LEU A 10 10.89 27.04 -17.57
CA LEU A 10 9.50 26.89 -17.99
C LEU A 10 9.19 25.45 -18.44
N LEU A 11 10.09 24.83 -19.19
CA LEU A 11 9.95 23.42 -19.62
C LEU A 11 10.00 22.46 -18.45
N ILE A 12 10.85 22.71 -17.46
CA ILE A 12 10.91 21.91 -16.23
C ILE A 12 9.62 22.08 -15.42
N LEU A 13 9.12 23.32 -15.27
CA LEU A 13 7.86 23.58 -14.57
C LEU A 13 6.66 22.97 -15.29
N LEU A 14 6.61 23.02 -16.62
CA LEU A 14 5.59 22.37 -17.44
C LEU A 14 5.66 20.84 -17.30
N LYS A 15 6.86 20.27 -17.24
CA LYS A 15 7.05 18.84 -17.04
C LYS A 15 6.58 18.41 -15.64
N ILE A 16 6.93 19.17 -14.60
CA ILE A 16 6.48 18.94 -13.22
C ILE A 16 4.96 19.12 -13.11
N TYR A 17 4.39 20.13 -13.78
CA TYR A 17 2.94 20.36 -13.81
C TYR A 17 2.21 19.24 -14.54
N ARG A 18 2.76 18.76 -15.65
CA ARG A 18 2.22 17.63 -16.42
C ARG A 18 2.30 16.32 -15.63
N GLU A 19 3.41 16.07 -14.95
CA GLU A 19 3.56 14.90 -14.06
C GLU A 19 2.61 14.95 -12.86
N LYS A 20 2.39 16.13 -12.25
CA LYS A 20 1.37 16.33 -11.19
C LYS A 20 -0.06 16.13 -11.70
N ASN A 21 -0.36 16.49 -12.95
CA ASN A 21 -1.69 16.29 -13.52
C ASN A 21 -1.91 14.85 -14.04
N ILE A 22 -0.87 14.16 -14.51
CA ILE A 22 -0.93 12.73 -14.86
C ILE A 22 -1.17 11.90 -13.57
N MET A 23 -0.65 12.32 -12.42
CA MET A 23 -0.92 11.67 -11.12
C MET A 23 -2.33 11.98 -10.57
N LYS A 24 -3.08 12.87 -11.20
CA LYS A 24 -4.50 13.13 -10.93
C LYS A 24 -5.46 12.41 -11.90
N GLU A 25 -5.03 11.35 -12.57
CA GLU A 25 -6.01 10.43 -13.14
C GLU A 25 -6.96 10.03 -12.02
N LYS A 26 -8.24 10.37 -12.17
CA LYS A 26 -9.29 10.04 -11.19
C LYS A 26 -9.25 8.53 -10.99
N VAL A 27 -8.66 8.11 -9.88
CA VAL A 27 -8.66 6.71 -9.47
C VAL A 27 -10.13 6.28 -9.46
N PRO A 28 -10.52 5.27 -10.24
CA PRO A 28 -11.92 4.88 -10.34
C PRO A 28 -12.50 4.55 -8.97
N THR A 29 -13.73 4.93 -8.70
CA THR A 29 -14.39 4.62 -7.42
C THR A 29 -14.61 3.13 -7.22
N TRP A 30 -14.59 2.34 -8.30
CA TRP A 30 -14.65 0.89 -8.29
C TRP A 30 -13.84 0.29 -9.45
N LEU A 31 -13.33 -0.91 -9.25
CA LEU A 31 -12.59 -1.70 -10.24
C LEU A 31 -13.13 -3.11 -10.27
N LYS A 32 -13.21 -3.69 -11.47
CA LYS A 32 -13.46 -5.13 -11.64
C LYS A 32 -12.20 -5.89 -11.21
N LEU A 33 -12.36 -7.04 -10.56
CA LEU A 33 -11.24 -7.95 -10.35
C LEU A 33 -10.76 -8.47 -11.70
N ASP A 34 -9.46 -8.62 -11.86
CA ASP A 34 -8.90 -9.35 -12.98
C ASP A 34 -9.18 -10.86 -12.84
N ASN A 35 -8.90 -11.62 -13.90
CA ASN A 35 -9.20 -13.06 -13.92
C ASN A 35 -8.44 -13.84 -12.84
N ALA A 36 -7.22 -13.45 -12.50
CA ALA A 36 -6.43 -14.08 -11.44
C ALA A 36 -7.00 -13.72 -10.06
N ALA A 37 -7.34 -12.46 -9.84
CA ALA A 37 -7.89 -11.97 -8.57
C ALA A 37 -9.26 -12.58 -8.24
N THR A 38 -10.07 -12.98 -9.23
CA THR A 38 -11.39 -13.59 -9.01
C THR A 38 -11.32 -14.97 -8.36
N ILE A 39 -10.20 -15.68 -8.47
CA ILE A 39 -10.01 -17.01 -7.88
C ILE A 39 -9.97 -16.92 -6.35
N TYR A 40 -9.29 -15.91 -5.80
CA TYR A 40 -9.02 -15.82 -4.37
C TYR A 40 -10.26 -15.64 -3.48
N PRO A 41 -11.24 -14.78 -3.80
CA PRO A 41 -12.47 -14.70 -3.03
C PRO A 41 -13.26 -16.01 -2.99
N SER A 42 -13.26 -16.78 -4.07
CA SER A 42 -14.01 -18.04 -4.19
C SER A 42 -13.33 -19.20 -3.42
N THR A 43 -12.02 -19.13 -3.21
CA THR A 43 -11.25 -20.15 -2.48
C THR A 43 -11.19 -19.92 -0.96
N LEU A 44 -11.70 -18.79 -0.47
CA LEU A 44 -11.71 -18.50 0.97
C LEU A 44 -12.49 -19.56 1.75
N SER A 45 -11.82 -20.22 2.69
CA SER A 45 -12.42 -21.21 3.58
C SER A 45 -11.98 -20.97 5.03
N ARG A 46 -12.43 -21.82 5.96
CA ARG A 46 -11.94 -21.77 7.36
C ARG A 46 -10.43 -21.95 7.43
N ASN A 47 -9.87 -22.80 6.58
CA ASN A 47 -8.47 -23.22 6.63
C ASN A 47 -7.58 -22.52 5.59
N TYR A 48 -8.15 -21.71 4.70
CA TYR A 48 -7.41 -21.03 3.64
C TYR A 48 -7.82 -19.56 3.55
N ALA A 49 -6.89 -18.69 3.85
CA ALA A 49 -7.11 -17.25 3.93
C ALA A 49 -6.68 -16.48 2.66
N ALA A 50 -6.04 -17.16 1.69
CA ALA A 50 -5.43 -16.55 0.51
C ALA A 50 -4.52 -15.34 0.87
N MET A 51 -3.78 -15.48 1.95
CA MET A 51 -2.88 -14.44 2.48
C MET A 51 -1.44 -14.84 2.26
N PHE A 52 -0.59 -13.86 2.04
CA PHE A 52 0.86 -14.03 2.10
C PHE A 52 1.50 -12.85 2.82
N ARG A 53 2.73 -13.03 3.24
CA ARG A 53 3.46 -12.07 4.05
C ARG A 53 4.86 -11.82 3.50
N VAL A 54 5.25 -10.56 3.50
CA VAL A 54 6.62 -10.12 3.30
C VAL A 54 7.08 -9.31 4.51
N SER A 55 8.35 -9.41 4.89
CA SER A 55 8.86 -8.68 6.04
C SER A 55 10.31 -8.25 5.84
N MET A 56 10.70 -7.20 6.55
CA MET A 56 12.06 -6.68 6.58
C MET A 56 12.46 -6.42 8.04
N THR A 57 13.66 -6.83 8.40
CA THR A 57 14.25 -6.62 9.72
C THR A 57 15.24 -5.47 9.62
N LEU A 58 15.13 -4.49 10.51
CA LEU A 58 16.02 -3.34 10.62
C LEU A 58 17.01 -3.56 11.76
N LYS A 59 17.98 -2.65 11.90
CA LYS A 59 18.96 -2.69 12.98
C LYS A 59 18.33 -2.28 14.31
N ASP A 60 17.53 -1.22 14.29
CA ASP A 60 16.97 -0.61 15.49
C ASP A 60 15.50 -0.98 15.67
N LYS A 61 15.00 -0.84 16.91
CA LYS A 61 13.58 -1.04 17.22
C LYS A 61 12.69 -0.09 16.44
N ILE A 62 11.54 -0.59 16.01
CA ILE A 62 10.57 0.17 15.23
C ILE A 62 9.83 1.18 16.12
N ASN A 63 9.84 2.44 15.68
CA ASN A 63 8.99 3.47 16.24
C ASN A 63 7.63 3.46 15.54
N GLU A 64 6.57 3.18 16.29
CA GLU A 64 5.21 3.06 15.77
C GLU A 64 4.71 4.33 15.10
N GLU A 65 4.94 5.50 15.73
CA GLU A 65 4.43 6.77 15.22
C GLU A 65 5.12 7.15 13.89
N ILE A 66 6.42 6.91 13.78
CA ILE A 66 7.17 7.15 12.54
C ILE A 66 6.71 6.18 11.46
N LEU A 67 6.46 4.91 11.80
CA LEU A 67 5.95 3.92 10.84
C LEU A 67 4.55 4.31 10.33
N LYS A 68 3.69 4.83 11.19
CA LYS A 68 2.36 5.33 10.84
C LYS A 68 2.46 6.54 9.90
N GLN A 69 3.37 7.46 10.18
CA GLN A 69 3.62 8.60 9.29
C GLN A 69 4.16 8.14 7.94
N ALA A 70 5.12 7.20 7.92
CA ALA A 70 5.66 6.62 6.70
C ALA A 70 4.57 5.94 5.87
N LEU A 71 3.67 5.17 6.50
CA LEU A 71 2.56 4.51 5.82
C LEU A 71 1.61 5.53 5.18
N ASN A 72 1.27 6.60 5.88
CA ASN A 72 0.42 7.66 5.35
C ASN A 72 1.06 8.37 4.15
N ASN A 73 2.38 8.60 4.17
CA ASN A 73 3.11 9.22 3.06
C ASN A 73 3.20 8.30 1.83
N VAL A 74 3.25 6.99 2.06
CA VAL A 74 3.48 6.01 1.00
C VAL A 74 2.20 5.54 0.34
N ILE A 75 1.07 5.45 1.07
CA ILE A 75 -0.16 4.83 0.56
C ILE A 75 -0.70 5.53 -0.70
N ASP A 76 -0.48 6.84 -0.83
CA ASP A 76 -0.91 7.61 -1.99
C ASP A 76 -0.17 7.25 -3.28
N ARG A 77 1.02 6.65 -3.15
CA ARG A 77 1.83 6.14 -4.27
C ARG A 77 1.35 4.78 -4.77
N PHE A 78 0.44 4.14 -4.03
CA PHE A 78 -0.14 2.84 -4.34
C PHE A 78 -1.67 2.93 -4.37
N PRO A 79 -2.26 3.62 -5.36
CA PRO A 79 -3.70 3.90 -5.40
C PRO A 79 -4.54 2.61 -5.42
N THR A 80 -4.04 1.54 -6.02
CA THR A 80 -4.69 0.22 -6.05
C THR A 80 -4.81 -0.41 -4.66
N PHE A 81 -3.99 -0.01 -3.69
CA PHE A 81 -4.05 -0.52 -2.32
C PHE A 81 -5.14 0.15 -1.49
N LYS A 82 -5.72 1.24 -1.99
CA LYS A 82 -6.86 1.94 -1.36
C LYS A 82 -8.22 1.36 -1.76
N TYR A 83 -8.29 0.07 -2.01
CA TYR A 83 -9.53 -0.61 -2.35
C TYR A 83 -9.89 -1.67 -1.33
N LYS A 84 -11.19 -1.88 -1.16
CA LYS A 84 -11.78 -2.98 -0.43
C LYS A 84 -12.53 -3.92 -1.35
N LEU A 85 -12.59 -5.18 -0.97
CA LEU A 85 -13.41 -6.17 -1.67
C LEU A 85 -14.87 -6.01 -1.28
N LYS A 86 -15.74 -5.91 -2.27
CA LYS A 86 -17.19 -5.96 -2.12
C LYS A 86 -17.75 -7.12 -2.91
N GLN A 87 -18.74 -7.76 -2.35
CA GLN A 87 -19.52 -8.79 -3.01
C GLN A 87 -20.78 -8.15 -3.60
N GLY A 88 -20.90 -8.25 -4.92
CA GLY A 88 -22.13 -7.93 -5.64
C GLY A 88 -23.05 -9.15 -5.72
N LEU A 89 -24.11 -9.07 -6.52
CA LEU A 89 -25.07 -10.17 -6.66
C LEU A 89 -24.44 -11.41 -7.32
N PHE A 90 -23.58 -11.21 -8.34
CA PHE A 90 -22.99 -12.30 -9.13
C PHE A 90 -21.45 -12.31 -9.12
N TRP A 91 -20.80 -11.20 -8.73
CA TRP A 91 -19.34 -11.07 -8.74
C TRP A 91 -18.80 -10.18 -7.61
N CYS A 92 -17.54 -10.36 -7.29
CA CYS A 92 -16.82 -9.45 -6.42
C CYS A 92 -16.22 -8.29 -7.22
N TYR A 93 -16.07 -7.13 -6.57
CA TYR A 93 -15.45 -5.94 -7.14
C TYR A 93 -14.67 -5.17 -6.08
N PHE A 94 -13.73 -4.37 -6.51
CA PHE A 94 -13.00 -3.46 -5.65
C PHE A 94 -13.72 -2.11 -5.57
N LYS A 95 -13.91 -1.61 -4.33
CA LYS A 95 -14.46 -0.29 -4.06
C LYS A 95 -13.42 0.54 -3.32
N GLN A 96 -13.18 1.77 -3.77
CA GLN A 96 -12.24 2.69 -3.15
C GLN A 96 -12.63 3.01 -1.71
N ILE A 97 -11.63 3.19 -0.85
CA ILE A 97 -11.77 3.61 0.56
C ILE A 97 -10.87 4.82 0.81
N GLU A 98 -11.36 5.74 1.65
CA GLU A 98 -10.66 6.99 1.97
C GLU A 98 -10.07 7.00 3.38
N VAL A 99 -10.44 6.01 4.19
CA VAL A 99 -9.97 5.91 5.58
C VAL A 99 -8.50 5.47 5.60
N PRO A 100 -7.61 6.06 6.40
CA PRO A 100 -6.20 5.66 6.45
C PRO A 100 -6.03 4.22 6.96
N PRO A 101 -5.02 3.47 6.46
CA PRO A 101 -4.74 2.12 6.93
C PRO A 101 -4.26 2.10 8.39
N LEU A 102 -4.42 0.95 9.04
CA LEU A 102 -3.97 0.74 10.42
C LEU A 102 -2.63 0.02 10.47
N ILE A 103 -1.89 0.30 11.54
CA ILE A 103 -0.70 -0.45 11.92
C ILE A 103 -1.02 -1.23 13.19
N GLU A 104 -0.53 -2.47 13.28
CA GLU A 104 -0.78 -3.37 14.38
C GLU A 104 0.53 -3.94 14.92
N LYS A 105 0.58 -4.19 16.23
CA LYS A 105 1.65 -5.00 16.79
C LYS A 105 1.49 -6.46 16.39
N ASP A 106 2.60 -7.11 16.08
CA ASP A 106 2.64 -8.48 15.58
C ASP A 106 2.68 -9.49 16.74
N PHE A 107 1.59 -9.59 17.50
CA PHE A 107 1.48 -10.49 18.65
C PHE A 107 0.83 -11.84 18.34
N ASN A 108 0.06 -11.90 17.25
CA ASN A 108 -0.75 -13.06 16.91
C ASN A 108 -0.14 -13.85 15.76
N ASN A 109 -0.65 -15.06 15.54
CA ASN A 109 -0.27 -15.88 14.41
C ASN A 109 -0.32 -15.08 13.10
N PRO A 110 0.74 -15.18 12.27
CA PRO A 110 0.76 -14.52 10.98
C PRO A 110 -0.28 -15.09 10.02
N MET A 111 -0.65 -14.31 9.01
CA MET A 111 -1.49 -14.72 7.89
C MET A 111 -2.90 -15.20 8.27
N LEU A 112 -3.40 -14.85 9.45
CA LEU A 112 -4.81 -15.06 9.77
C LEU A 112 -5.68 -14.28 8.79
N ARG A 113 -6.83 -14.87 8.45
CA ARG A 113 -7.83 -14.24 7.57
C ARG A 113 -8.12 -12.81 8.04
N ILE A 114 -8.01 -11.85 7.13
CA ILE A 114 -8.40 -10.47 7.39
C ILE A 114 -9.90 -10.43 7.62
N ARG A 115 -10.30 -9.94 8.79
CA ARG A 115 -11.69 -9.56 9.05
C ARG A 115 -11.87 -8.14 8.53
N PHE A 116 -12.32 -7.99 7.31
CA PHE A 116 -12.37 -6.71 6.60
C PHE A 116 -13.02 -5.59 7.40
N LYS A 117 -14.04 -5.89 8.23
CA LYS A 117 -14.65 -4.91 9.14
C LYS A 117 -13.68 -4.34 10.17
N ASN A 118 -12.78 -5.16 10.72
CA ASN A 118 -11.86 -4.76 11.78
C ASN A 118 -10.64 -3.99 11.24
N HIS A 119 -10.26 -4.23 9.99
CA HIS A 119 -9.12 -3.60 9.32
C HIS A 119 -9.54 -2.45 8.41
N ARG A 120 -10.65 -1.78 8.72
CA ARG A 120 -11.21 -0.70 7.90
C ARG A 120 -11.41 -1.12 6.44
N ASP A 121 -11.69 -2.41 6.23
CA ASP A 121 -11.88 -3.04 4.92
C ASP A 121 -10.63 -3.13 4.02
N TYR A 122 -9.43 -2.74 4.48
CA TYR A 122 -8.20 -2.91 3.70
C TYR A 122 -7.88 -4.37 3.42
N LEU A 123 -7.32 -4.64 2.24
CA LEU A 123 -6.91 -5.97 1.80
C LEU A 123 -5.45 -6.29 2.17
N PHE A 124 -4.86 -5.46 2.98
CA PHE A 124 -3.54 -5.67 3.58
C PHE A 124 -3.53 -5.13 5.00
N ARG A 125 -2.51 -5.52 5.77
CA ARG A 125 -2.23 -4.98 7.09
C ARG A 125 -0.74 -4.84 7.30
N VAL A 126 -0.34 -3.73 7.93
CA VAL A 126 1.04 -3.47 8.31
C VAL A 126 1.20 -3.86 9.77
N ARG A 127 2.22 -4.68 10.06
CA ARG A 127 2.55 -5.14 11.39
C ARG A 127 4.00 -4.84 11.73
N TYR A 128 4.27 -4.65 13.00
CA TYR A 128 5.63 -4.48 13.50
C TYR A 128 5.82 -5.23 14.81
N TYR A 129 7.04 -5.71 15.03
CA TYR A 129 7.47 -6.29 16.28
C TYR A 129 8.98 -6.10 16.43
N GLU A 130 9.41 -5.57 17.58
CA GLU A 130 10.81 -5.25 17.83
C GLU A 130 11.41 -4.41 16.69
N ASN A 131 12.29 -4.99 15.89
CA ASN A 131 12.98 -4.36 14.77
C ASN A 131 12.48 -4.82 13.40
N ARG A 132 11.35 -5.52 13.34
CA ARG A 132 10.78 -6.07 12.11
C ARG A 132 9.51 -5.35 11.70
N ILE A 133 9.45 -4.94 10.44
CA ILE A 133 8.23 -4.50 9.75
C ILE A 133 7.76 -5.63 8.86
N ALA A 134 6.49 -5.98 8.92
CA ALA A 134 5.87 -6.99 8.09
C ALA A 134 4.59 -6.44 7.46
N VAL A 135 4.32 -6.88 6.24
CA VAL A 135 3.05 -6.58 5.56
C VAL A 135 2.43 -7.88 5.10
N GLU A 136 1.17 -8.05 5.41
CA GLU A 136 0.37 -9.19 5.00
C GLU A 136 -0.67 -8.73 3.99
N PHE A 137 -0.76 -9.45 2.88
CA PHE A 137 -1.65 -9.11 1.78
C PHE A 137 -2.64 -10.22 1.50
N PHE A 138 -3.88 -9.83 1.21
CA PHE A 138 -4.81 -10.70 0.53
C PHE A 138 -4.39 -10.83 -0.94
N HIS A 139 -4.23 -12.05 -1.42
CA HIS A 139 -3.56 -12.32 -2.70
C HIS A 139 -4.28 -11.74 -3.93
N ALA A 140 -5.58 -11.41 -3.81
CA ALA A 140 -6.30 -10.70 -4.87
C ALA A 140 -5.86 -9.24 -5.04
N LEU A 141 -5.17 -8.64 -4.04
CA LEU A 141 -4.73 -7.24 -4.10
C LEU A 141 -3.45 -7.08 -4.91
N THR A 142 -2.49 -7.97 -4.72
CA THR A 142 -1.16 -7.87 -5.32
C THR A 142 -0.44 -9.22 -5.31
N ASP A 143 0.57 -9.35 -6.15
CA ASP A 143 1.51 -10.46 -6.18
C ASP A 143 2.75 -10.19 -5.29
N GLY A 144 3.71 -11.12 -5.30
CA GLY A 144 4.95 -11.00 -4.55
C GLY A 144 5.79 -9.79 -4.96
N THR A 145 5.82 -9.46 -6.26
CA THR A 145 6.59 -8.32 -6.79
C THR A 145 6.02 -7.00 -6.29
N GLY A 146 4.71 -6.83 -6.38
CA GLY A 146 4.02 -5.65 -5.87
C GLY A 146 4.15 -5.50 -4.36
N ALA A 147 4.09 -6.61 -3.62
CA ALA A 147 4.27 -6.64 -2.17
C ALA A 147 5.68 -6.20 -1.74
N ILE A 148 6.73 -6.71 -2.41
CA ILE A 148 8.12 -6.31 -2.14
C ILE A 148 8.32 -4.84 -2.46
N LYS A 149 7.78 -4.35 -3.58
CA LYS A 149 7.85 -2.94 -3.96
C LYS A 149 7.18 -2.04 -2.91
N PHE A 150 6.03 -2.43 -2.41
CA PHE A 150 5.34 -1.70 -1.33
C PHE A 150 6.16 -1.70 -0.05
N LEU A 151 6.60 -2.87 0.43
CA LEU A 151 7.39 -2.98 1.65
C LEU A 151 8.69 -2.18 1.56
N SER A 152 9.43 -2.28 0.45
CA SER A 152 10.67 -1.53 0.26
C SER A 152 10.44 -0.02 0.25
N THR A 153 9.34 0.45 -0.35
CA THR A 153 8.98 1.86 -0.35
C THR A 153 8.60 2.34 1.06
N LEU A 154 7.84 1.53 1.80
CA LEU A 154 7.44 1.83 3.19
C LEU A 154 8.66 1.90 4.11
N VAL A 155 9.55 0.93 4.02
CA VAL A 155 10.78 0.90 4.83
C VAL A 155 11.72 2.05 4.46
N GLY A 156 11.86 2.36 3.17
CA GLY A 156 12.64 3.50 2.72
C GLY A 156 12.14 4.83 3.28
N GLU A 157 10.83 5.07 3.24
CA GLU A 157 10.22 6.27 3.85
C GLU A 157 10.36 6.26 5.37
N TYR A 158 10.20 5.11 6.03
CA TYR A 158 10.42 4.97 7.46
C TYR A 158 11.86 5.35 7.85
N ILE A 159 12.87 4.82 7.15
CA ILE A 159 14.28 5.11 7.40
C ILE A 159 14.54 6.60 7.22
N LYS A 160 14.04 7.21 6.14
CA LYS A 160 14.17 8.64 5.87
C LYS A 160 13.61 9.48 7.01
N LEU A 161 12.43 9.16 7.52
CA LEU A 161 11.80 9.89 8.63
C LEU A 161 12.53 9.64 9.96
N ASN A 162 12.88 8.38 10.24
CA ASN A 162 13.48 7.99 11.52
C ASN A 162 14.90 8.57 11.70
N TYR A 163 15.69 8.59 10.64
CA TYR A 163 17.07 9.06 10.70
C TYR A 163 17.27 10.46 10.11
N LYS A 164 16.18 11.14 9.70
CA LYS A 164 16.22 12.45 9.02
C LYS A 164 17.19 12.48 7.83
N THR A 165 17.34 11.35 7.17
CA THR A 165 18.27 11.19 6.06
C THR A 165 17.62 11.74 4.79
N LYS A 166 18.31 12.62 4.07
CA LYS A 166 17.93 13.03 2.71
C LYS A 166 18.38 11.91 1.76
N ILE A 167 17.44 11.10 1.29
CA ILE A 167 17.63 10.12 0.23
C ILE A 167 17.03 10.66 -1.05
#